data_9528537b33fe8e9826261e955c770fae
#
_entry.id   9528537b33fe8e9826261e955c770fae
#
_cell.length_a   1.000
_cell.length_b   1.000
_cell.length_c   1.000
_cell.angle_alpha   90.00
_cell.angle_beta   90.00
_cell.angle_gamma   90.00
#
_symmetry.space_group_name_H-M   'P 1'
#
loop_
_entity.id
_entity.type
_entity.pdbx_description
1 polymer ?
#
loop_
_entity_poly.entity_id
_entity_poly.type
_entity_poly.pdbx_seq_one_letter_code
_entity_poly.pdbx_strand_id
1 'polypeptide(L)'
;MAQFYTPEERKRIEVFDTRYRNAAKTHFTNRVQHFLPLTGGTYTRITIRDQKTRWGSRSSSGTLSFNYRLLYAPPRVLDYVVVHELCHITHMNHSKEFWNMVGSILPDYKECRLWLKEHGSELNAATHMKKIGLL
;
A
#
# COMPACT_ATOMS: atom_id res chain seq x y z
N MET A 1 1.58 23.73 -3.19
CA MET A 1 2.82 24.46 -3.08
C MET A 1 3.75 24.18 -4.25
N ALA A 2 4.35 25.22 -4.79
CA ALA A 2 5.29 25.05 -5.89
C ALA A 2 6.51 24.27 -5.43
N GLN A 3 6.95 23.32 -6.24
CA GLN A 3 8.15 22.56 -5.99
C GLN A 3 9.33 23.31 -6.59
N PHE A 4 10.38 23.47 -5.83
CA PHE A 4 11.56 24.19 -6.27
C PHE A 4 12.62 23.24 -6.82
N TYR A 5 12.19 22.41 -7.79
CA TYR A 5 13.07 21.48 -8.49
C TYR A 5 13.41 22.02 -9.86
N THR A 6 14.65 21.77 -10.29
CA THR A 6 15.06 22.06 -11.67
C THR A 6 14.31 21.17 -12.64
N PRO A 7 14.25 21.51 -13.94
CA PRO A 7 13.67 20.63 -14.95
C PRO A 7 14.31 19.24 -14.95
N GLU A 8 15.63 19.16 -14.76
CA GLU A 8 16.37 17.91 -14.70
C GLU A 8 15.97 17.08 -13.50
N GLU A 9 15.83 17.73 -12.34
CA GLU A 9 15.38 17.05 -11.12
C GLU A 9 13.95 16.53 -11.27
N ARG A 10 13.06 17.34 -11.84
CA ARG A 10 11.68 16.92 -12.10
C ARG A 10 11.63 15.71 -13.02
N LYS A 11 12.47 15.67 -14.04
CA LYS A 11 12.55 14.53 -14.96
C LYS A 11 13.02 13.26 -14.23
N ARG A 12 14.03 13.39 -13.39
CA ARG A 12 14.53 12.27 -12.60
C ARG A 12 13.47 11.73 -11.64
N ILE A 13 12.72 12.64 -10.99
CA ILE A 13 11.62 12.26 -10.10
C ILE A 13 10.55 11.49 -10.88
N GLU A 14 10.16 11.99 -12.06
CA GLU A 14 9.16 11.34 -12.90
C GLU A 14 9.59 9.94 -13.33
N VAL A 15 10.83 9.80 -13.78
CA VAL A 15 11.37 8.49 -14.19
C VAL A 15 11.38 7.52 -13.03
N PHE A 16 11.79 7.97 -11.86
CA PHE A 16 11.81 7.15 -10.64
C PHE A 16 10.40 6.69 -10.26
N ASP A 17 9.45 7.62 -10.24
CA ASP A 17 8.06 7.31 -9.89
C ASP A 17 7.42 6.33 -10.88
N THR A 18 7.71 6.50 -12.17
CA THR A 18 7.19 5.60 -13.21
C THR A 18 7.68 4.16 -13.00
N ARG A 19 8.94 3.97 -12.61
CA ARG A 19 9.46 2.64 -12.30
C ARG A 19 8.70 2.00 -11.15
N TYR A 20 8.41 2.76 -10.11
CA TYR A 20 7.63 2.25 -8.97
C TYR A 20 6.21 1.89 -9.40
N ARG A 21 5.55 2.75 -10.17
CA ARG A 21 4.21 2.46 -10.69
C ARG A 21 4.18 1.20 -11.53
N ASN A 22 5.17 1.02 -12.40
CA ASN A 22 5.24 -0.16 -13.27
C ASN A 22 5.51 -1.45 -12.50
N ALA A 23 6.20 -1.38 -11.37
CA ALA A 23 6.49 -2.54 -10.54
C ALA A 23 5.34 -2.89 -9.58
N ALA A 24 4.40 -1.98 -9.37
CA ALA A 24 3.42 -2.09 -8.30
C ALA A 24 2.54 -3.34 -8.41
N LYS A 25 1.99 -3.61 -9.57
CA LYS A 25 1.05 -4.73 -9.71
C LYS A 25 1.69 -6.07 -9.39
N THR A 26 2.90 -6.31 -9.87
CA THR A 26 3.63 -7.55 -9.57
C THR A 26 3.93 -7.64 -8.07
N HIS A 27 4.38 -6.55 -7.48
CA HIS A 27 4.72 -6.54 -6.06
C HIS A 27 3.50 -6.84 -5.17
N PHE A 28 2.39 -6.13 -5.41
CA PHE A 28 1.17 -6.35 -4.64
C PHE A 28 0.60 -7.75 -4.86
N THR A 29 0.64 -8.25 -6.10
CA THR A 29 0.20 -9.61 -6.39
C THR A 29 1.00 -10.63 -5.60
N ASN A 30 2.31 -10.46 -5.54
CA ASN A 30 3.17 -11.36 -4.76
C ASN A 30 2.84 -11.32 -3.27
N ARG A 31 2.57 -10.12 -2.72
CA ARG A 31 2.23 -10.01 -1.31
C ARG A 31 0.84 -10.57 -1.01
N VAL A 32 -0.13 -10.36 -1.89
CA VAL A 32 -1.46 -10.97 -1.77
C VAL A 32 -1.34 -12.50 -1.77
N GLN A 33 -0.59 -13.07 -2.69
CA GLN A 33 -0.39 -14.52 -2.75
C GLN A 33 0.29 -15.06 -1.50
N HIS A 34 1.19 -14.29 -0.91
CA HIS A 34 1.87 -14.67 0.33
C HIS A 34 0.90 -14.77 1.52
N PHE A 35 -0.01 -13.80 1.65
CA PHE A 35 -0.92 -13.75 2.81
C PHE A 35 -2.24 -14.46 2.60
N LEU A 36 -2.67 -14.69 1.36
CA LEU A 36 -3.98 -15.29 1.07
C LEU A 36 -4.22 -16.61 1.80
N PRO A 37 -3.24 -17.55 1.88
CA PRO A 37 -3.45 -18.80 2.61
C PRO A 37 -3.74 -18.60 4.10
N LEU A 38 -3.33 -17.47 4.68
CA LEU A 38 -3.55 -17.17 6.10
C LEU A 38 -4.90 -16.56 6.38
N THR A 39 -5.53 -15.92 5.38
CA THR A 39 -6.82 -15.25 5.52
C THR A 39 -7.97 -16.05 4.96
N GLY A 40 -7.71 -16.95 4.01
CA GLY A 40 -8.75 -17.66 3.27
C GLY A 40 -9.46 -16.76 2.27
N GLY A 41 -10.49 -17.30 1.64
CA GLY A 41 -11.28 -16.57 0.65
C GLY A 41 -10.66 -16.53 -0.73
N THR A 42 -11.29 -15.77 -1.61
CA THR A 42 -10.86 -15.63 -3.00
C THR A 42 -10.99 -14.17 -3.44
N TYR A 43 -10.24 -13.79 -4.46
CA TYR A 43 -10.39 -12.49 -5.12
C TYR A 43 -10.41 -12.71 -6.63
N THR A 44 -10.94 -11.72 -7.38
CA THR A 44 -11.03 -11.83 -8.84
C THR A 44 -9.87 -11.18 -9.56
N ARG A 45 -9.42 -10.01 -9.09
CA ARG A 45 -8.30 -9.29 -9.69
C ARG A 45 -7.72 -8.26 -8.75
N ILE A 46 -6.54 -7.78 -9.10
CA ILE A 46 -5.84 -6.72 -8.38
C ILE A 46 -5.71 -5.52 -9.31
N THR A 47 -6.07 -4.32 -8.82
CA THR A 47 -5.86 -3.07 -9.55
C THR A 47 -4.97 -2.15 -8.74
N ILE A 48 -4.19 -1.33 -9.44
CA ILE A 48 -3.30 -0.35 -8.84
C ILE A 48 -3.88 1.04 -9.08
N ARG A 49 -3.89 1.84 -8.02
CA ARG A 49 -4.47 3.18 -8.03
C ARG A 49 -3.49 4.21 -7.51
N ASP A 50 -3.78 5.48 -7.83
CA ASP A 50 -3.14 6.63 -7.23
C ASP A 50 -4.25 7.49 -6.65
N GLN A 51 -4.53 7.29 -5.36
CA GLN A 51 -5.61 7.98 -4.67
C GLN A 51 -5.07 8.71 -3.45
N LYS A 52 -5.66 9.87 -3.13
CA LYS A 52 -5.21 10.69 -2.00
C LYS A 52 -5.76 10.20 -0.66
N THR A 53 -6.91 9.54 -0.66
CA THR A 53 -7.68 9.26 0.56
C THR A 53 -7.75 7.79 0.93
N ARG A 54 -7.30 6.88 0.06
CA ARG A 54 -7.36 5.44 0.31
C ARG A 54 -6.05 4.77 0.01
N TRP A 55 -5.67 3.85 0.90
CA TRP A 55 -4.50 3.00 0.69
C TRP A 55 -4.86 1.70 0.01
N GLY A 56 -6.06 1.19 0.27
CA GLY A 56 -6.57 0.00 -0.36
C GLY A 56 -8.08 -0.04 -0.30
N SER A 57 -8.68 -0.94 -1.06
CA SER A 57 -10.11 -1.20 -1.03
C SER A 57 -10.40 -2.58 -1.57
N ARG A 58 -11.60 -3.07 -1.28
CA ARG A 58 -12.12 -4.31 -1.82
C ARG A 58 -13.54 -4.06 -2.30
N SER A 59 -13.84 -4.48 -3.53
CA SER A 59 -15.19 -4.39 -4.07
C SER A 59 -15.99 -5.66 -3.75
N SER A 60 -17.32 -5.56 -3.83
CA SER A 60 -18.20 -6.72 -3.65
C SER A 60 -17.96 -7.79 -4.72
N SER A 61 -17.43 -7.42 -5.88
CA SER A 61 -17.10 -8.36 -6.95
C SER A 61 -15.75 -9.05 -6.76
N GLY A 62 -15.02 -8.74 -5.70
CA GLY A 62 -13.74 -9.37 -5.38
C GLY A 62 -12.51 -8.69 -5.96
N THR A 63 -12.63 -7.46 -6.46
CA THR A 63 -11.49 -6.68 -6.89
C THR A 63 -10.78 -6.08 -5.68
N LEU A 64 -9.47 -6.34 -5.57
CA LEU A 64 -8.61 -5.71 -4.59
C LEU A 64 -7.88 -4.55 -5.27
N SER A 65 -7.96 -3.37 -4.68
CA SER A 65 -7.28 -2.18 -5.20
C SER A 65 -6.27 -1.69 -4.18
N PHE A 66 -5.08 -1.31 -4.65
CA PHE A 66 -4.02 -0.82 -3.78
C PHE A 66 -3.43 0.46 -4.35
N ASN A 67 -3.06 1.36 -3.45
CA ASN A 67 -2.39 2.60 -3.81
C ASN A 67 -0.90 2.32 -4.03
N TYR A 68 -0.38 2.62 -5.23
CA TYR A 68 1.03 2.35 -5.55
C TYR A 68 2.00 3.08 -4.62
N ARG A 69 1.56 4.19 -4.00
CA ARG A 69 2.41 4.97 -3.09
C ARG A 69 2.85 4.19 -1.86
N LEU A 70 2.18 3.10 -1.55
CA LEU A 70 2.62 2.20 -0.48
C LEU A 70 3.98 1.58 -0.75
N LEU A 71 4.45 1.59 -2.00
CA LEU A 71 5.81 1.15 -2.31
C LEU A 71 6.87 2.08 -1.71
N TYR A 72 6.50 3.31 -1.35
CA TYR A 72 7.39 4.25 -0.66
C TYR A 72 7.32 4.12 0.86
N ALA A 73 6.44 3.29 1.38
CA ALA A 73 6.30 3.02 2.80
C ALA A 73 7.24 1.89 3.25
N PRO A 74 7.48 1.74 4.55
CA PRO A 74 8.14 0.54 5.05
C PRO A 74 7.40 -0.73 4.59
N PRO A 75 8.11 -1.80 4.23
CA PRO A 75 7.47 -3.02 3.73
C PRO A 75 6.36 -3.58 4.62
N ARG A 76 6.52 -3.52 5.94
CA ARG A 76 5.50 -4.02 6.86
C ARG A 76 4.21 -3.20 6.82
N VAL A 77 4.31 -1.91 6.47
CA VAL A 77 3.13 -1.04 6.34
C VAL A 77 2.34 -1.42 5.10
N LEU A 78 3.03 -1.66 3.99
CA LEU A 78 2.38 -2.20 2.79
C LEU A 78 1.70 -3.53 3.08
N ASP A 79 2.39 -4.44 3.76
CA ASP A 79 1.85 -5.74 4.13
C ASP A 79 0.61 -5.59 5.01
N TYR A 80 0.60 -4.62 5.92
CA TYR A 80 -0.57 -4.34 6.74
C TYR A 80 -1.80 -4.01 5.87
N VAL A 81 -1.64 -3.15 4.86
CA VAL A 81 -2.76 -2.80 3.98
C VAL A 81 -3.23 -4.02 3.18
N VAL A 82 -2.30 -4.84 2.69
CA VAL A 82 -2.64 -6.10 1.99
C VAL A 82 -3.46 -7.01 2.91
N VAL A 83 -3.00 -7.24 4.13
CA VAL A 83 -3.69 -8.11 5.09
C VAL A 83 -5.06 -7.52 5.46
N HIS A 84 -5.14 -6.20 5.64
CA HIS A 84 -6.38 -5.51 5.94
C HIS A 84 -7.45 -5.80 4.88
N GLU A 85 -7.11 -5.65 3.59
CA GLU A 85 -8.06 -5.89 2.52
C GLU A 85 -8.39 -7.38 2.36
N LEU A 86 -7.43 -8.27 2.58
CA LEU A 86 -7.69 -9.71 2.54
C LEU A 86 -8.62 -10.15 3.68
N CYS A 87 -8.46 -9.59 4.87
CA CYS A 87 -9.35 -9.90 6.00
C CYS A 87 -10.79 -9.44 5.73
N HIS A 88 -10.99 -8.41 4.91
CA HIS A 88 -12.32 -7.97 4.51
C HIS A 88 -13.04 -8.97 3.61
N ILE A 89 -12.34 -9.91 3.00
CA ILE A 89 -12.99 -10.96 2.20
C ILE A 89 -13.87 -11.84 3.10
N THR A 90 -13.40 -12.12 4.32
CA THR A 90 -14.12 -12.99 5.26
C THR A 90 -14.86 -12.20 6.35
N HIS A 91 -14.46 -10.98 6.62
CA HIS A 91 -15.06 -10.10 7.64
C HIS A 91 -15.31 -8.72 7.04
N MET A 92 -16.53 -8.47 6.60
CA MET A 92 -16.88 -7.23 5.89
C MET A 92 -16.80 -5.98 6.77
N ASN A 93 -17.08 -6.10 8.07
CA ASN A 93 -17.04 -5.00 9.01
C ASN A 93 -15.72 -5.01 9.79
N HIS A 94 -15.32 -3.85 10.30
CA HIS A 94 -14.19 -3.74 11.21
C HIS A 94 -14.59 -4.22 12.61
N SER A 95 -15.04 -5.47 12.69
CA SER A 95 -15.48 -6.11 13.91
C SER A 95 -14.29 -6.57 14.75
N LYS A 96 -14.59 -7.04 15.97
CA LYS A 96 -13.55 -7.66 16.81
C LYS A 96 -12.90 -8.84 16.11
N GLU A 97 -13.70 -9.66 15.42
CA GLU A 97 -13.21 -10.82 14.67
C GLU A 97 -12.27 -10.38 13.53
N PHE A 98 -12.60 -9.29 12.84
CA PHE A 98 -11.74 -8.73 11.82
C PHE A 98 -10.37 -8.36 12.39
N TRP A 99 -10.36 -7.56 13.45
CA TRP A 99 -9.10 -7.12 14.06
C TRP A 99 -8.33 -8.25 14.72
N ASN A 100 -9.02 -9.27 15.25
CA ASN A 100 -8.36 -10.46 15.76
C ASN A 100 -7.62 -11.21 14.65
N MET A 101 -8.23 -11.32 13.47
CA MET A 101 -7.58 -11.94 12.32
C MET A 101 -6.37 -11.12 11.88
N VAL A 102 -6.52 -9.81 11.70
CA VAL A 102 -5.40 -8.95 11.32
C VAL A 102 -4.25 -9.09 12.32
N GLY A 103 -4.55 -9.01 13.62
CA GLY A 103 -3.54 -9.10 14.67
C GLY A 103 -2.90 -10.46 14.80
N SER A 104 -3.59 -11.54 14.43
CA SER A 104 -2.99 -12.88 14.43
C SER A 104 -1.95 -13.04 13.33
N ILE A 105 -2.09 -12.31 12.23
CA ILE A 105 -1.17 -12.35 11.09
C ILE A 105 -0.05 -11.32 11.29
N LEU A 106 -0.43 -10.10 11.70
CA LEU A 106 0.51 -8.98 11.93
C LEU A 106 0.27 -8.40 13.32
N PRO A 107 0.99 -8.90 14.35
CA PRO A 107 0.81 -8.40 15.72
C PRO A 107 1.06 -6.90 15.89
N ASP A 108 1.87 -6.31 15.01
CA ASP A 108 2.21 -4.87 15.03
C ASP A 108 1.27 -4.00 14.17
N TYR A 109 0.08 -4.49 13.83
CA TYR A 109 -0.80 -3.77 12.92
C TYR A 109 -1.18 -2.37 13.41
N LYS A 110 -1.27 -2.16 14.73
CA LYS A 110 -1.59 -0.84 15.30
C LYS A 110 -0.49 0.18 15.00
N GLU A 111 0.76 -0.26 15.06
CA GLU A 111 1.90 0.58 14.70
C GLU A 111 1.88 0.96 13.23
N CYS A 112 1.50 0.02 12.36
CA CYS A 112 1.39 0.28 10.93
C CYS A 112 0.27 1.28 10.62
N ARG A 113 -0.88 1.15 11.28
CA ARG A 113 -1.98 2.12 11.15
C ARG A 113 -1.54 3.51 11.57
N LEU A 114 -0.88 3.60 12.72
CA LEU A 114 -0.38 4.88 13.22
C LEU A 114 0.65 5.49 12.27
N TRP A 115 1.54 4.67 11.75
CA TRP A 115 2.55 5.12 10.81
C TRP A 115 1.90 5.77 9.58
N LEU A 116 0.87 5.13 9.00
CA LEU A 116 0.15 5.68 7.85
C LEU A 116 -0.55 6.99 8.18
N LYS A 117 -1.13 7.09 9.39
CA LYS A 117 -1.78 8.32 9.82
C LYS A 117 -0.79 9.47 9.94
N GLU A 118 0.41 9.19 10.45
CA GLU A 118 1.43 10.21 10.70
C GLU A 118 2.25 10.54 9.46
N HIS A 119 2.51 9.55 8.59
CA HIS A 119 3.48 9.69 7.49
C HIS A 119 2.90 9.46 6.09
N GLY A 120 1.62 9.11 6.00
CA GLY A 120 1.03 8.78 4.69
C GLY A 120 1.14 9.90 3.66
N SER A 121 1.05 11.15 4.08
CA SER A 121 1.15 12.29 3.18
C SER A 121 2.56 12.48 2.59
N GLU A 122 3.57 11.81 3.15
CA GLU A 122 4.96 11.89 2.71
C GLU A 122 5.32 10.83 1.66
N LEU A 123 4.39 9.98 1.29
CA LEU A 123 4.64 8.86 0.36
C LEU A 123 4.61 9.34 -1.08
N ASN A 124 5.75 9.83 -1.55
CA ASN A 124 5.95 10.27 -2.92
C ASN A 124 7.42 10.09 -3.32
N ALA A 125 7.65 10.11 -4.64
CA ALA A 125 8.97 9.85 -5.19
C ALA A 125 10.03 10.85 -4.70
N ALA A 126 9.71 12.14 -4.70
CA ALA A 126 10.68 13.18 -4.32
C ALA A 126 11.15 13.01 -2.88
N THR A 127 10.23 12.81 -1.94
CA THR A 127 10.56 12.61 -0.53
C THR A 127 11.40 11.34 -0.35
N HIS A 128 11.02 10.27 -1.02
CA HIS A 128 11.74 9.00 -0.94
C HIS A 128 13.16 9.13 -1.49
N MET A 129 13.30 9.76 -2.65
CA MET A 129 14.61 9.97 -3.28
C MET A 129 15.54 10.80 -2.38
N LYS A 130 15.01 11.79 -1.66
CA LYS A 130 15.80 12.56 -0.69
C LYS A 130 16.30 11.67 0.44
N LYS A 131 15.44 10.79 0.95
CA LYS A 131 15.81 9.89 2.06
C LYS A 131 16.92 8.92 1.68
N ILE A 132 16.94 8.47 0.44
CA ILE A 132 17.95 7.51 -0.04
C ILE A 132 19.12 8.18 -0.77
N GLY A 133 19.18 9.51 -0.77
CA GLY A 133 20.32 10.24 -1.29
C GLY A 133 20.35 10.42 -2.81
N LEU A 134 19.22 10.27 -3.49
CA LEU A 134 19.12 10.43 -4.94
C LEU A 134 18.60 11.82 -5.36
N LEU A 135 18.27 12.66 -4.40
CA LEU A 135 17.78 14.00 -4.70
C LEU A 135 18.25 15.02 -3.68
#